data_159afa1ea077208c08b023c618de4caa
#
_entry.id   159afa1ea077208c08b023c618de4caa
#
_cell.length_a   1.000
_cell.length_b   1.000
_cell.length_c   1.000
_cell.angle_alpha   90.00
_cell.angle_beta   90.00
_cell.angle_gamma   90.00
#
_symmetry.space_group_name_H-M   'P 1'
#
loop_
_entity.id
_entity.type
_entity.pdbx_description
1 polymer ?
#
loop_
_entity_poly.entity_id
_entity_poly.type
_entity_poly.pdbx_seq_one_letter_code
_entity_poly.pdbx_strand_id
1 'polypeptide(L)'
;MNVLYLNTHDIGRYLQTYGYPVHTPNLLRLSREGMAFTQMYCASPTCSPSRGAMLTGQYPHNNGLIGLSHRGFRINGKHHLANYMKQHGYETVLSGVQHEIKLHEEETLGYERCLNPMEYYRNDLPQCELYTWQDEMAAENAVNYLKNREKDERPFFLAVGFGCTHREYP
;
A
#
# COMPACT_ATOMS: atom_id res chain seq x y z
N MET A 1 4.83 -7.56 18.22
CA MET A 1 4.13 -8.20 17.06
C MET A 1 4.40 -7.36 15.84
N ASN A 2 4.78 -7.97 14.70
CA ASN A 2 5.00 -7.26 13.45
C ASN A 2 3.70 -7.09 12.67
N VAL A 3 3.61 -6.04 11.87
CA VAL A 3 2.45 -5.77 10.99
C VAL A 3 2.92 -5.65 9.55
N LEU A 4 2.38 -6.49 8.67
CA LEU A 4 2.56 -6.42 7.23
C LEU A 4 1.22 -6.01 6.60
N TYR A 5 1.21 -4.85 5.96
CA TYR A 5 0.07 -4.31 5.23
C TYR A 5 0.32 -4.44 3.73
N LEU A 6 -0.44 -5.29 3.06
CA LEU A 6 -0.36 -5.46 1.60
C LEU A 6 -1.58 -4.80 0.94
N ASN A 7 -1.34 -3.96 -0.03
CA ASN A 7 -2.39 -3.27 -0.77
C ASN A 7 -2.16 -3.36 -2.27
N THR A 8 -3.15 -3.84 -2.99
CA THR A 8 -3.19 -3.86 -4.45
C THR A 8 -3.98 -2.67 -5.00
N HIS A 9 -3.96 -2.47 -6.32
CA HIS A 9 -4.71 -1.41 -6.99
C HIS A 9 -5.86 -2.00 -7.82
N ASP A 10 -7.07 -1.44 -7.67
CA ASP A 10 -8.26 -1.70 -8.50
C ASP A 10 -8.70 -3.18 -8.64
N ILE A 11 -8.19 -4.09 -7.82
CA ILE A 11 -8.48 -5.53 -7.94
C ILE A 11 -9.91 -5.89 -7.54
N GLY A 12 -10.52 -5.09 -6.64
CA GLY A 12 -11.90 -5.28 -6.19
C GLY A 12 -12.12 -6.67 -5.60
N ARG A 13 -13.18 -7.33 -6.06
CA ARG A 13 -13.56 -8.70 -5.65
C ARG A 13 -13.08 -9.78 -6.62
N TYR A 14 -12.34 -9.44 -7.65
CA TYR A 14 -11.94 -10.37 -8.73
C TYR A 14 -10.79 -11.29 -8.28
N LEU A 15 -11.03 -12.04 -7.21
CA LEU A 15 -10.10 -12.99 -6.60
C LEU A 15 -10.74 -14.37 -6.47
N GLN A 16 -9.92 -15.42 -6.52
CA GLN A 16 -10.35 -16.79 -6.29
C GLN A 16 -11.01 -16.99 -4.92
N THR A 17 -10.59 -16.24 -3.91
CA THR A 17 -11.19 -16.21 -2.57
C THR A 17 -12.70 -15.88 -2.59
N TYR A 18 -13.14 -15.07 -3.55
CA TYR A 18 -14.53 -14.66 -3.72
C TYR A 18 -15.27 -15.45 -4.83
N GLY A 19 -14.70 -16.55 -5.30
CA GLY A 19 -15.34 -17.44 -6.28
C GLY A 19 -15.15 -17.03 -7.74
N TYR A 20 -14.32 -16.05 -8.04
CA TYR A 20 -13.99 -15.69 -9.42
C TYR A 20 -12.95 -16.66 -10.02
N PRO A 21 -13.02 -16.98 -11.33
CA PRO A 21 -12.10 -17.88 -12.00
C PRO A 21 -10.74 -17.21 -12.31
N VAL A 22 -10.17 -16.58 -11.33
CA VAL A 22 -8.87 -15.91 -11.40
C VAL A 22 -7.88 -16.67 -10.54
N HIS A 23 -6.77 -17.10 -11.13
CA HIS A 23 -5.78 -17.94 -10.43
C HIS A 23 -4.96 -17.10 -9.44
N THR A 24 -5.38 -17.07 -8.17
CA THR A 24 -4.72 -16.35 -7.07
C THR A 24 -4.46 -17.27 -5.87
N PRO A 25 -3.60 -18.33 -6.03
CA PRO A 25 -3.47 -19.42 -5.05
C PRO A 25 -2.92 -18.95 -3.71
N ASN A 26 -1.99 -18.00 -3.70
CA ASN A 26 -1.40 -17.48 -2.46
C ASN A 26 -2.41 -16.65 -1.64
N LEU A 27 -3.24 -15.83 -2.30
CA LEU A 27 -4.32 -15.10 -1.63
C LEU A 27 -5.41 -16.06 -1.13
N LEU A 28 -5.73 -17.10 -1.90
CA LEU A 28 -6.65 -18.13 -1.46
C LEU A 28 -6.12 -18.88 -0.23
N ARG A 29 -4.83 -19.22 -0.20
CA ARG A 29 -4.20 -19.83 0.97
C ARG A 29 -4.27 -18.91 2.18
N LEU A 30 -3.90 -17.64 2.03
CA LEU A 30 -3.96 -16.66 3.10
C LEU A 30 -5.37 -16.51 3.67
N SER A 31 -6.40 -16.51 2.81
CA SER A 31 -7.80 -16.42 3.24
C SER A 31 -8.28 -17.65 4.02
N ARG A 32 -7.69 -18.81 3.78
CA ARG A 32 -7.99 -20.06 4.51
C ARG A 32 -7.27 -20.16 5.86
N GLU A 33 -6.08 -19.57 5.95
CA GLU A 33 -5.26 -19.52 7.16
C GLU A 33 -5.67 -18.38 8.09
N GLY A 34 -6.37 -17.38 7.55
CA GLY A 34 -6.79 -16.17 8.24
C GLY A 34 -8.29 -15.92 8.17
N MET A 35 -8.68 -14.66 7.94
CA MET A 35 -10.07 -14.23 7.83
C MET A 35 -10.30 -13.51 6.50
N ALA A 36 -11.34 -13.88 5.77
CA ALA A 36 -11.80 -13.19 4.57
C ALA A 36 -13.08 -12.41 4.85
N PHE A 37 -13.07 -11.11 4.57
CA PHE A 37 -14.23 -10.23 4.73
C PHE A 37 -15.02 -10.20 3.42
N THR A 38 -16.23 -10.70 3.44
CA THR A 38 -17.09 -10.77 2.24
C THR A 38 -17.89 -9.48 1.97
N GLN A 39 -18.00 -8.62 2.98
CA GLN A 39 -18.71 -7.34 2.90
C GLN A 39 -17.80 -6.20 3.37
N MET A 40 -16.76 -5.92 2.58
CA MET A 40 -15.84 -4.80 2.81
C MET A 40 -16.09 -3.73 1.75
N TYR A 41 -16.27 -2.49 2.19
CA TYR A 41 -16.59 -1.36 1.32
C TYR A 41 -15.53 -0.28 1.44
N CYS A 42 -15.08 0.29 0.32
CA CYS A 42 -14.22 1.45 0.34
C CYS A 42 -15.01 2.72 0.68
N ALA A 43 -14.36 3.66 1.35
CA ALA A 43 -14.96 4.94 1.73
C ALA A 43 -15.06 5.93 0.56
N SER A 44 -14.39 5.64 -0.57
CA SER A 44 -14.40 6.44 -1.79
C SER A 44 -14.02 5.58 -2.99
N PRO A 45 -14.57 5.84 -4.18
CA PRO A 45 -14.25 5.08 -5.39
C PRO A 45 -12.90 5.47 -6.02
N THR A 46 -12.25 6.55 -5.55
CA THR A 46 -10.98 7.04 -6.10
C THR A 46 -9.80 6.63 -5.21
N CYS A 47 -8.65 6.29 -5.80
CA CYS A 47 -7.50 5.69 -5.12
C CYS A 47 -6.97 6.51 -3.93
N SER A 48 -6.57 7.77 -4.11
CA SER A 48 -6.02 8.56 -3.00
C SER A 48 -7.00 8.74 -1.84
N PRO A 49 -8.28 9.16 -2.06
CA PRO A 49 -9.26 9.24 -0.99
C PRO A 49 -9.54 7.91 -0.30
N SER A 50 -9.61 6.80 -1.06
CA SER A 50 -9.86 5.47 -0.50
C SER A 50 -8.71 5.02 0.41
N ARG A 51 -7.46 5.16 -0.06
CA ARG A 51 -6.26 4.82 0.70
C ARG A 51 -6.12 5.68 1.95
N GLY A 52 -6.29 7.01 1.80
CA GLY A 52 -6.28 7.94 2.92
C GLY A 52 -7.33 7.61 3.97
N ALA A 53 -8.54 7.23 3.56
CA ALA A 53 -9.58 6.83 4.51
C ALA A 53 -9.20 5.54 5.26
N MET A 54 -8.67 4.55 4.57
CA MET A 54 -8.25 3.27 5.14
C MET A 54 -7.09 3.44 6.13
N LEU A 55 -6.10 4.28 5.80
CA LEU A 55 -4.91 4.46 6.63
C LEU A 55 -5.05 5.54 7.71
N THR A 56 -6.16 6.29 7.73
CA THR A 56 -6.46 7.24 8.82
C THR A 56 -7.65 6.82 9.68
N GLY A 57 -8.45 5.85 9.23
CA GLY A 57 -9.73 5.52 9.84
C GLY A 57 -10.77 6.64 9.72
N GLN A 58 -10.57 7.62 8.84
CA GLN A 58 -11.43 8.78 8.67
C GLN A 58 -11.96 8.87 7.25
N TYR A 59 -13.21 9.30 7.10
CA TYR A 59 -13.76 9.59 5.77
C TYR A 59 -12.98 10.72 5.07
N PRO A 60 -12.93 10.75 3.72
CA PRO A 60 -12.16 11.72 2.94
C PRO A 60 -12.42 13.19 3.31
N HIS A 61 -13.67 13.54 3.62
CA HIS A 61 -14.03 14.91 4.03
C HIS A 61 -13.48 15.29 5.42
N ASN A 62 -13.15 14.30 6.27
CA ASN A 62 -12.56 14.55 7.59
C ASN A 62 -11.03 14.58 7.54
N ASN A 63 -10.41 13.72 6.69
CA ASN A 63 -8.95 13.69 6.57
C ASN A 63 -8.38 14.68 5.55
N GLY A 64 -9.24 15.34 4.75
CA GLY A 64 -8.88 16.34 3.75
C GLY A 64 -8.56 15.79 2.37
N LEU A 65 -8.34 14.49 2.21
CA LEU A 65 -7.98 13.88 0.94
C LEU A 65 -9.23 13.50 0.13
N ILE A 66 -9.95 14.51 -0.37
CA ILE A 66 -11.20 14.32 -1.13
C ILE A 66 -10.98 14.09 -2.63
N GLY A 67 -9.75 14.16 -3.12
CA GLY A 67 -9.36 13.93 -4.51
C GLY A 67 -7.93 13.41 -4.62
N LEU A 68 -7.45 13.28 -5.85
CA LEU A 68 -6.12 12.71 -6.12
C LEU A 68 -4.99 13.60 -5.58
N SER A 69 -4.05 13.03 -4.85
CA SER A 69 -2.93 13.76 -4.22
C SER A 69 -2.08 14.52 -5.23
N HIS A 70 -1.84 13.94 -6.42
CA HIS A 70 -1.09 14.60 -7.50
C HIS A 70 -1.83 15.81 -8.12
N ARG A 71 -3.14 15.97 -7.85
CA ARG A 71 -3.96 17.13 -8.27
C ARG A 71 -4.08 18.20 -7.18
N GLY A 72 -3.24 18.14 -6.15
CA GLY A 72 -3.16 19.18 -5.12
C GLY A 72 -4.00 18.90 -3.87
N PHE A 73 -4.78 17.83 -3.82
CA PHE A 73 -5.45 17.43 -2.59
C PHE A 73 -4.42 16.86 -1.59
N ARG A 74 -4.62 17.16 -0.30
CA ARG A 74 -3.66 16.79 0.73
C ARG A 74 -4.37 16.12 1.90
N ILE A 75 -3.72 15.08 2.43
CA ILE A 75 -4.13 14.41 3.64
C ILE A 75 -3.58 15.13 4.87
N ASN A 76 -4.32 15.10 5.98
CA ASN A 76 -3.76 15.38 7.28
C ASN A 76 -3.04 14.12 7.80
N GLY A 77 -1.74 14.07 7.62
CA GLY A 77 -0.90 12.91 7.98
C GLY A 77 -0.80 12.63 9.50
N LYS A 78 -1.26 13.56 10.35
CA LYS A 78 -1.22 13.39 11.82
C LYS A 78 -1.90 12.11 12.30
N HIS A 79 -2.99 11.72 11.65
CA HIS A 79 -3.78 10.52 12.01
C HIS A 79 -3.47 9.30 11.13
N HIS A 80 -2.43 9.39 10.30
CA HIS A 80 -2.04 8.28 9.44
C HIS A 80 -1.51 7.10 10.27
N LEU A 81 -1.87 5.88 9.87
CA LEU A 81 -1.50 4.65 10.59
C LEU A 81 0.02 4.51 10.76
N ALA A 82 0.81 4.85 9.73
CA ALA A 82 2.27 4.81 9.86
C ALA A 82 2.76 5.76 10.96
N ASN A 83 2.21 6.97 11.05
CA ASN A 83 2.57 7.91 12.11
C ASN A 83 2.15 7.41 13.50
N TYR A 84 0.97 6.82 13.60
CA TYR A 84 0.51 6.18 14.84
C TYR A 84 1.43 5.03 15.26
N MET A 85 1.78 4.14 14.33
CA MET A 85 2.68 3.00 14.59
C MET A 85 4.07 3.47 15.01
N LYS A 86 4.62 4.51 14.35
CA LYS A 86 5.90 5.13 14.71
C LYS A 86 5.90 5.63 16.16
N GLN A 87 4.84 6.33 16.57
CA GLN A 87 4.69 6.83 17.96
C GLN A 87 4.61 5.71 18.99
N HIS A 88 4.24 4.49 18.58
CA HIS A 88 4.17 3.30 19.42
C HIS A 88 5.39 2.38 19.29
N GLY A 89 6.52 2.90 18.81
CA GLY A 89 7.81 2.22 18.79
C GLY A 89 8.03 1.25 17.64
N TYR A 90 7.17 1.27 16.62
CA TYR A 90 7.39 0.48 15.40
C TYR A 90 8.37 1.17 14.45
N GLU A 91 9.20 0.39 13.78
CA GLU A 91 9.86 0.83 12.56
C GLU A 91 8.81 0.87 11.44
N THR A 92 8.65 2.02 10.78
CA THR A 92 7.63 2.21 9.75
C THR A 92 8.27 2.28 8.39
N VAL A 93 7.90 1.34 7.53
CA VAL A 93 8.57 1.08 6.25
C VAL A 93 7.55 1.05 5.13
N LEU A 94 7.88 1.70 4.01
CA LEU A 94 7.10 1.66 2.77
C LEU A 94 7.89 0.98 1.67
N SER A 95 7.24 0.10 0.92
CA SER A 95 7.73 -0.44 -0.36
C SER A 95 6.63 -0.32 -1.40
N GLY A 96 6.95 0.23 -2.57
CA GLY A 96 5.99 0.38 -3.67
C GLY A 96 5.11 1.63 -3.56
N VAL A 97 3.89 1.52 -4.06
CA VAL A 97 2.96 2.63 -4.29
C VAL A 97 2.22 3.04 -3.01
N GLN A 98 2.10 4.35 -2.77
CA GLN A 98 1.29 4.90 -1.66
C GLN A 98 0.07 5.70 -2.14
N HIS A 99 0.18 6.68 -3.02
CA HIS A 99 -0.87 7.55 -3.59
C HIS A 99 -1.63 8.47 -2.60
N GLU A 100 -1.27 8.52 -1.32
CA GLU A 100 -1.90 9.42 -0.34
C GLU A 100 -1.27 10.81 -0.35
N ILE A 101 -0.01 10.90 -0.78
CA ILE A 101 0.77 12.14 -0.81
C ILE A 101 1.63 12.19 -2.08
N LYS A 102 2.27 13.31 -2.34
CA LYS A 102 3.24 13.43 -3.42
C LYS A 102 4.46 12.55 -3.15
N LEU A 103 5.09 12.10 -4.23
CA LEU A 103 6.34 11.35 -4.15
C LEU A 103 7.41 12.14 -3.39
N HIS A 104 8.21 11.41 -2.62
CA HIS A 104 9.29 11.94 -1.78
C HIS A 104 8.83 12.81 -0.58
N GLU A 105 7.56 12.76 -0.22
CA GLU A 105 7.03 13.39 0.99
C GLU A 105 6.53 12.34 2.01
N GLU A 106 6.86 11.05 1.85
CA GLU A 106 6.34 9.90 2.59
C GLU A 106 6.62 9.99 4.10
N GLU A 107 7.70 10.67 4.49
CA GLU A 107 8.03 10.93 5.89
C GLU A 107 6.94 11.73 6.62
N THR A 108 6.19 12.57 5.90
CA THR A 108 5.09 13.36 6.47
C THR A 108 3.90 12.50 6.88
N LEU A 109 3.79 11.27 6.35
CA LEU A 109 2.83 10.25 6.75
C LEU A 109 3.31 9.41 7.93
N GLY A 110 4.59 9.52 8.29
CA GLY A 110 5.22 8.80 9.38
C GLY A 110 6.06 7.59 8.96
N TYR A 111 6.30 7.38 7.67
CA TYR A 111 7.26 6.36 7.22
C TYR A 111 8.70 6.82 7.50
N GLU A 112 9.46 5.99 8.21
CA GLU A 112 10.87 6.25 8.52
C GLU A 112 11.81 5.79 7.40
N ARG A 113 11.36 4.79 6.64
CA ARG A 113 12.10 4.25 5.50
C ARG A 113 11.18 4.05 4.31
N CYS A 114 11.66 4.48 3.14
CA CYS A 114 11.10 4.11 1.85
C CYS A 114 12.11 3.19 1.15
N LEU A 115 11.69 2.02 0.74
CA LEU A 115 12.56 1.02 0.10
C LEU A 115 12.64 1.21 -1.43
N ASN A 116 11.87 2.14 -1.98
CA ASN A 116 11.87 2.40 -3.41
C ASN A 116 13.19 3.08 -3.81
N PRO A 117 14.02 2.50 -4.69
CA PRO A 117 15.19 3.18 -5.23
C PRO A 117 14.76 4.27 -6.21
N MET A 118 15.69 5.14 -6.63
CA MET A 118 15.39 6.22 -7.58
C MET A 118 14.86 5.70 -8.92
N GLU A 119 15.32 4.53 -9.35
CA GLU A 119 14.87 3.87 -10.59
C GLU A 119 13.38 3.49 -10.54
N TYR A 120 12.81 3.31 -9.36
CA TYR A 120 11.38 3.03 -9.17
C TYR A 120 10.50 4.12 -9.81
N TYR A 121 10.98 5.34 -9.87
CA TYR A 121 10.24 6.50 -10.36
C TYR A 121 10.52 6.83 -11.84
N ARG A 122 11.08 5.88 -12.58
CA ARG A 122 11.30 6.03 -14.03
C ARG A 122 9.96 6.23 -14.76
N ASN A 123 10.00 6.84 -15.94
CA ASN A 123 8.83 7.12 -16.76
C ASN A 123 9.06 6.87 -18.26
N ASP A 124 10.04 6.05 -18.58
CA ASP A 124 10.47 5.72 -19.95
C ASP A 124 9.85 4.41 -20.48
N LEU A 125 9.02 3.74 -19.66
CA LEU A 125 8.28 2.54 -20.04
C LEU A 125 6.80 2.86 -20.30
N PRO A 126 6.12 2.07 -21.15
CA PRO A 126 4.66 2.06 -21.19
C PRO A 126 4.07 1.77 -19.79
N GLN A 127 2.91 2.38 -19.49
CA GLN A 127 2.33 2.36 -18.15
C GLN A 127 2.11 0.94 -17.59
N CYS A 128 1.65 0.02 -18.43
CA CYS A 128 1.42 -1.37 -18.03
C CYS A 128 2.71 -2.11 -17.67
N GLU A 129 3.77 -1.94 -18.47
CA GLU A 129 5.09 -2.53 -18.21
C GLU A 129 5.72 -1.90 -16.96
N LEU A 130 5.55 -0.58 -16.80
CA LEU A 130 6.04 0.16 -15.63
C LEU A 130 5.43 -0.38 -14.34
N TYR A 131 4.11 -0.58 -14.28
CA TYR A 131 3.47 -1.10 -13.07
C TYR A 131 3.90 -2.53 -12.76
N THR A 132 4.01 -3.40 -13.77
CA THR A 132 4.51 -4.77 -13.54
C THR A 132 5.91 -4.76 -12.96
N TRP A 133 6.82 -3.99 -13.54
CA TRP A 133 8.18 -3.86 -13.06
C TRP A 133 8.25 -3.24 -11.64
N GLN A 134 7.44 -2.21 -11.37
CA GLN A 134 7.37 -1.58 -10.06
C GLN A 134 6.86 -2.55 -8.99
N ASP A 135 5.90 -3.39 -9.31
CA ASP A 135 5.33 -4.37 -8.39
C ASP A 135 6.33 -5.48 -8.05
N GLU A 136 7.08 -5.97 -9.05
CA GLU A 136 8.17 -6.92 -8.84
C GLU A 136 9.24 -6.34 -7.92
N MET A 137 9.68 -5.11 -8.18
CA MET A 137 10.66 -4.40 -7.35
C MET A 137 10.13 -4.17 -5.93
N ALA A 138 8.89 -3.75 -5.78
CA ALA A 138 8.27 -3.53 -4.46
C ALA A 138 8.22 -4.82 -3.65
N ALA A 139 7.87 -5.95 -4.27
CA ALA A 139 7.85 -7.25 -3.63
C ALA A 139 9.27 -7.71 -3.25
N GLU A 140 10.24 -7.58 -4.15
CA GLU A 140 11.63 -7.97 -3.89
C GLU A 140 12.24 -7.16 -2.75
N ASN A 141 12.07 -5.84 -2.76
CA ASN A 141 12.56 -4.96 -1.69
C ASN A 141 11.93 -5.31 -0.33
N ALA A 142 10.62 -5.59 -0.29
CA ALA A 142 9.94 -6.01 0.93
C ALA A 142 10.48 -7.36 1.44
N VAL A 143 10.69 -8.34 0.56
CA VAL A 143 11.26 -9.65 0.90
C VAL A 143 12.68 -9.51 1.41
N ASN A 144 13.51 -8.69 0.76
CA ASN A 144 14.90 -8.45 1.18
C ASN A 144 14.95 -7.75 2.53
N TYR A 145 14.07 -6.77 2.77
CA TYR A 145 13.93 -6.15 4.08
C TYR A 145 13.61 -7.19 5.17
N LEU A 146 12.62 -8.06 4.93
CA LEU A 146 12.21 -9.08 5.90
C LEU A 146 13.29 -10.14 6.16
N LYS A 147 14.04 -10.56 5.12
CA LYS A 147 15.12 -11.54 5.23
C LYS A 147 16.36 -11.03 5.98
N ASN A 148 16.63 -9.73 5.87
CA ASN A 148 17.83 -9.12 6.43
C ASN A 148 17.61 -8.53 7.84
N ARG A 149 16.43 -8.69 8.41
CA ARG A 149 16.15 -8.25 9.78
C ARG A 149 16.75 -9.20 10.80
N GLU A 150 17.30 -8.62 11.84
CA GLU A 150 17.74 -9.37 13.02
C GLU A 150 16.54 -9.70 13.93
N LYS A 151 16.69 -10.76 14.73
CA LYS A 151 15.59 -11.30 15.55
C LYS A 151 15.14 -10.33 16.66
N ASP A 152 16.04 -9.52 17.17
CA ASP A 152 15.81 -8.63 18.33
C ASP A 152 15.57 -7.16 17.94
N GLU A 153 15.36 -6.87 16.64
CA GLU A 153 14.97 -5.54 16.20
C GLU A 153 13.56 -5.18 16.69
N ARG A 154 13.32 -3.87 16.87
CA ARG A 154 12.00 -3.35 17.22
C ARG A 154 10.92 -3.82 16.23
N PRO A 155 9.64 -3.96 16.63
CA PRO A 155 8.59 -4.39 15.73
C PRO A 155 8.46 -3.45 14.53
N PHE A 156 8.01 -3.97 13.39
CA PHE A 156 7.80 -3.18 12.18
C PHE A 156 6.33 -3.06 11.79
N PHE A 157 6.02 -1.95 11.14
CA PHE A 157 4.88 -1.75 10.27
C PHE A 157 5.42 -1.61 8.84
N LEU A 158 5.28 -2.65 8.02
CA LEU A 158 5.69 -2.66 6.62
C LEU A 158 4.46 -2.54 5.72
N ALA A 159 4.34 -1.41 5.04
CA ALA A 159 3.34 -1.20 3.99
C ALA A 159 3.94 -1.55 2.62
N VAL A 160 3.30 -2.46 1.89
CA VAL A 160 3.68 -2.81 0.52
C VAL A 160 2.52 -2.49 -0.40
N GLY A 161 2.71 -1.52 -1.28
CA GLY A 161 1.72 -1.09 -2.24
C GLY A 161 2.05 -1.53 -3.66
N PHE A 162 1.09 -2.17 -4.32
CA PHE A 162 1.20 -2.62 -5.71
C PHE A 162 0.41 -1.72 -6.64
N GLY A 163 0.94 -1.47 -7.85
CA GLY A 163 0.32 -0.68 -8.90
C GLY A 163 -0.66 -1.47 -9.76
N CYS A 164 -0.45 -2.78 -9.93
CA CYS A 164 -1.41 -3.62 -10.65
C CYS A 164 -2.65 -3.92 -9.77
N THR A 165 -3.84 -3.88 -10.36
CA THR A 165 -4.19 -3.83 -11.79
C THR A 165 -4.68 -2.43 -12.19
N HIS A 166 -3.90 -1.38 -11.98
CA HIS A 166 -4.28 -0.06 -12.44
C HIS A 166 -4.42 -0.06 -13.98
N ARG A 167 -5.36 0.71 -14.51
CA ARG A 167 -5.37 1.02 -15.95
C ARG A 167 -4.09 1.81 -16.30
N GLU A 168 -3.49 1.63 -17.38
CA GLU A 168 -3.73 0.78 -18.54
C GLU A 168 -3.28 -0.64 -18.20
N TYR A 169 -4.13 -1.62 -18.50
CA TYR A 169 -3.86 -3.02 -18.14
C TYR A 169 -2.74 -3.60 -19.01
N PRO A 170 -1.90 -4.54 -18.45
CA PRO A 170 -0.94 -5.30 -19.21
C PRO A 170 -1.60 -6.21 -20.23
#